data_4f38aea8db105c8378e65b0673edf6cd
#
_entry.id   4f38aea8db105c8378e65b0673edf6cd
#
_cell.length_a   1.000
_cell.length_b   1.000
_cell.length_c   1.000
_cell.angle_alpha   90.00
_cell.angle_beta   90.00
_cell.angle_gamma   90.00
#
_symmetry.space_group_name_H-M   'P 1'
#
loop_
_entity.id
_entity.type
_entity.pdbx_description
1 polymer ?
#
loop_
_entity_poly.entity_id
_entity_poly.type
_entity_poly.pdbx_seq_one_letter_code
_entity_poly.pdbx_strand_id
1 'polypeptide(L)'
;MFLKTNSGTAYIHNFDSLDSEKEIVLFIPGAGMDHRVADLISPNPNIFNKVLSIDLPGHGGSTPTGAKSIEEYANFISNCIKEIDISGIHLCGHSMGGLVAMELAASNRKL
;
A
#
# COMPACT_ATOMS: atom_id res chain seq x y z
N MET A 1 -7.90 -3.90 -7.88
CA MET A 1 -8.67 -4.93 -7.13
C MET A 1 -9.24 -4.35 -5.84
N PHE A 2 -10.49 -4.61 -5.56
CA PHE A 2 -11.10 -4.22 -4.29
C PHE A 2 -11.02 -5.39 -3.31
N LEU A 3 -10.71 -5.08 -2.06
CA LEU A 3 -10.56 -6.06 -0.99
C LEU A 3 -11.33 -5.60 0.24
N LYS A 4 -12.14 -6.49 0.82
CA LYS A 4 -12.81 -6.22 2.10
C LYS A 4 -11.93 -6.71 3.24
N THR A 5 -11.70 -5.83 4.21
CA THR A 5 -10.97 -6.15 5.43
C THR A 5 -11.80 -5.78 6.66
N ASN A 6 -11.31 -6.12 7.84
CA ASN A 6 -11.94 -5.71 9.09
C ASN A 6 -11.94 -4.19 9.27
N SER A 7 -11.05 -3.49 8.56
CA SER A 7 -10.91 -2.02 8.63
C SER A 7 -11.69 -1.29 7.55
N GLY A 8 -12.38 -2.00 6.67
CA GLY A 8 -13.14 -1.43 5.55
C GLY A 8 -12.69 -1.98 4.21
N THR A 9 -13.18 -1.36 3.13
CA THR A 9 -12.83 -1.77 1.76
C THR A 9 -11.58 -1.03 1.31
N ALA A 10 -10.64 -1.78 0.73
CA ALA A 10 -9.40 -1.24 0.16
C ALA A 10 -9.37 -1.40 -1.35
N TYR A 11 -8.84 -0.40 -2.06
CA TYR A 11 -8.46 -0.55 -3.46
C TYR A 11 -6.96 -0.80 -3.55
N ILE A 12 -6.58 -1.90 -4.22
CA ILE A 12 -5.20 -2.31 -4.41
C ILE A 12 -4.87 -2.29 -5.89
N HIS A 13 -3.93 -1.42 -6.26
CA HIS A 13 -3.53 -1.18 -7.64
C HIS A 13 -2.39 -2.10 -8.05
N ASN A 14 -2.49 -2.67 -9.25
CA ASN A 14 -1.48 -3.56 -9.86
C ASN A 14 -1.32 -4.93 -9.19
N PHE A 15 -2.21 -5.31 -8.29
CA PHE A 15 -2.11 -6.61 -7.61
C PHE A 15 -2.19 -7.80 -8.58
N ASP A 16 -3.06 -7.69 -9.59
CA ASP A 16 -3.31 -8.80 -10.54
C ASP A 16 -2.13 -9.08 -11.48
N SER A 17 -1.16 -8.18 -11.55
CA SER A 17 0.02 -8.31 -12.42
C SER A 17 1.27 -8.78 -11.69
N LEU A 18 1.17 -9.19 -10.42
CA LEU A 18 2.33 -9.61 -9.64
C LEU A 18 2.94 -10.92 -10.17
N ASP A 19 4.26 -10.88 -10.35
CA ASP A 19 5.09 -12.02 -10.71
C ASP A 19 5.83 -12.46 -9.44
N SER A 20 5.67 -13.73 -9.04
CA SER A 20 6.28 -14.27 -7.83
C SER A 20 7.81 -14.32 -7.87
N GLU A 21 8.39 -14.23 -9.07
CA GLU A 21 9.85 -14.25 -9.25
C GLU A 21 10.48 -12.86 -9.12
N LYS A 22 9.66 -11.81 -8.97
CA LYS A 22 10.12 -10.43 -8.88
C LYS A 22 9.81 -9.84 -7.51
N GLU A 23 10.57 -8.83 -7.15
CA GLU A 23 10.39 -8.12 -5.89
C GLU A 23 9.22 -7.15 -5.96
N ILE A 24 8.64 -6.87 -4.80
CA ILE A 24 7.44 -6.03 -4.67
C ILE A 24 7.83 -4.71 -4.02
N VAL A 25 7.46 -3.62 -4.68
CA VAL A 25 7.48 -2.28 -4.10
C VAL A 25 6.03 -1.90 -3.79
N LEU A 26 5.74 -1.59 -2.53
CA LEU A 26 4.45 -1.06 -2.12
C LEU A 26 4.60 0.44 -1.90
N PHE A 27 3.87 1.22 -2.68
CA PHE A 27 3.85 2.68 -2.57
C PHE A 27 2.63 3.13 -1.79
N ILE A 28 2.85 3.98 -0.79
CA ILE A 28 1.79 4.58 0.03
C ILE A 28 1.70 6.07 -0.33
N PRO A 29 0.59 6.50 -0.96
CA PRO A 29 0.44 7.89 -1.39
C PRO A 29 0.28 8.86 -0.22
N GLY A 30 0.53 10.13 -0.50
CA GLY A 30 0.32 11.22 0.45
C GLY A 30 -1.14 11.63 0.59
N ALA A 31 -1.39 12.56 1.50
CA ALA A 31 -2.73 13.10 1.72
C ALA A 31 -3.28 13.74 0.44
N GLY A 32 -4.53 13.43 0.11
CA GLY A 32 -5.19 13.95 -1.09
C GLY A 32 -4.77 13.27 -2.38
N MET A 33 -3.93 12.26 -2.32
CA MET A 33 -3.45 11.49 -3.48
C MET A 33 -3.98 10.06 -3.45
N ASP A 34 -3.76 9.33 -4.53
CA ASP A 34 -4.18 7.94 -4.63
C ASP A 34 -3.17 7.11 -5.45
N HIS A 35 -3.54 5.87 -5.77
CA HIS A 35 -2.72 4.89 -6.48
C HIS A 35 -2.19 5.38 -7.83
N ARG A 36 -2.78 6.38 -8.45
CA ARG A 36 -2.33 6.89 -9.77
C ARG A 36 -0.91 7.43 -9.73
N VAL A 37 -0.46 7.91 -8.57
CA VAL A 37 0.92 8.37 -8.40
C VAL A 37 1.92 7.23 -8.59
N ALA A 38 1.54 6.00 -8.23
CA ALA A 38 2.41 4.83 -8.41
C ALA A 38 2.78 4.59 -9.87
N ASP A 39 1.90 4.94 -10.81
CA ASP A 39 2.17 4.77 -12.24
C ASP A 39 3.26 5.71 -12.77
N LEU A 40 3.63 6.72 -12.00
CA LEU A 40 4.74 7.63 -12.32
C LEU A 40 6.10 7.07 -11.88
N ILE A 41 6.10 5.96 -11.15
CA ILE A 41 7.30 5.30 -10.64
C ILE A 41 7.59 4.09 -11.51
N SER A 42 8.78 4.06 -12.13
CA SER A 42 9.17 2.99 -13.06
C SER A 42 10.44 2.30 -12.55
N PRO A 43 10.31 1.33 -11.64
CA PRO A 43 11.47 0.56 -11.19
C PRO A 43 11.97 -0.38 -12.29
N ASN A 44 13.19 -0.89 -12.14
CA ASN A 44 13.77 -1.82 -13.10
C ASN A 44 12.86 -3.05 -13.26
N PRO A 45 12.26 -3.28 -14.44
CA PRO A 45 11.29 -4.37 -14.63
C PRO A 45 11.92 -5.77 -14.61
N ASN A 46 13.24 -5.86 -14.68
CA ASN A 46 13.94 -7.14 -14.57
C ASN A 46 14.00 -7.62 -13.11
N ILE A 47 13.88 -6.72 -12.15
CA ILE A 47 13.99 -7.00 -10.71
C ILE A 47 12.65 -6.86 -10.03
N PHE A 48 11.87 -5.84 -10.39
CA PHE A 48 10.65 -5.45 -9.68
C PHE A 48 9.41 -5.64 -10.52
N ASN A 49 8.32 -5.96 -9.84
CA ASN A 49 6.98 -5.85 -10.38
C ASN A 49 6.64 -4.38 -10.65
N LYS A 50 5.55 -4.13 -11.37
CA LYS A 50 4.92 -2.81 -11.37
C LYS A 50 4.63 -2.42 -9.91
N VAL A 51 4.75 -1.13 -9.61
CA VAL A 51 4.56 -0.64 -8.25
C VAL A 51 3.14 -0.94 -7.78
N LEU A 52 3.06 -1.67 -6.68
CA LEU A 52 1.81 -1.95 -5.99
C LEU A 52 1.45 -0.73 -5.14
N SER A 53 0.18 -0.33 -5.12
CA SER A 53 -0.26 0.77 -4.27
C SER A 53 -1.61 0.46 -3.66
N ILE A 54 -1.78 0.84 -2.40
CA ILE A 54 -3.04 0.69 -1.67
C ILE A 54 -3.54 2.08 -1.33
N ASP A 55 -4.77 2.40 -1.74
CA ASP A 55 -5.38 3.67 -1.40
C ASP A 55 -5.68 3.70 0.10
N LEU A 56 -5.28 4.79 0.75
CA LEU A 56 -5.56 5.01 2.17
C LEU A 56 -7.05 5.26 2.39
N PRO A 57 -7.57 4.99 3.60
CA PRO A 57 -8.94 5.38 3.94
C PRO A 57 -9.21 6.85 3.64
N GLY A 58 -10.36 7.15 3.06
CA GLY A 58 -10.72 8.50 2.65
C GLY A 58 -10.10 8.94 1.34
N HIS A 59 -9.38 8.06 0.64
CA HIS A 59 -8.66 8.37 -0.60
C HIS A 59 -9.02 7.35 -1.69
N GLY A 60 -8.99 7.81 -2.93
CA GLY A 60 -9.15 6.96 -4.11
C GLY A 60 -10.37 6.03 -4.04
N GLY A 61 -10.15 4.74 -4.30
CA GLY A 61 -11.19 3.72 -4.29
C GLY A 61 -11.41 3.03 -2.96
N SER A 62 -10.63 3.36 -1.92
CA SER A 62 -10.80 2.77 -0.60
C SER A 62 -11.98 3.38 0.15
N THR A 63 -12.29 2.82 1.33
CA THR A 63 -13.41 3.29 2.18
C THR A 63 -13.40 4.82 2.30
N PRO A 64 -14.58 5.49 2.21
CA PRO A 64 -14.62 6.95 2.13
C PRO A 64 -14.28 7.67 3.44
N THR A 65 -14.33 6.98 4.56
CA THR A 65 -14.03 7.59 5.87
C THR A 65 -12.53 7.53 6.12
N GLY A 66 -11.89 8.68 6.29
CA GLY A 66 -10.47 8.76 6.63
C GLY A 66 -10.18 8.26 8.04
N ALA A 67 -8.93 7.89 8.28
CA ALA A 67 -8.45 7.51 9.60
C ALA A 67 -8.12 8.76 10.44
N LYS A 68 -8.01 8.58 11.76
CA LYS A 68 -7.79 9.67 12.71
C LYS A 68 -6.33 9.82 13.12
N SER A 69 -5.49 8.85 12.79
CA SER A 69 -4.08 8.85 13.19
C SER A 69 -3.23 8.10 12.16
N ILE A 70 -1.92 8.33 12.21
CA ILE A 70 -0.96 7.59 11.39
C ILE A 70 -1.02 6.10 11.72
N GLU A 71 -1.17 5.75 13.01
CA GLU A 71 -1.28 4.35 13.42
C GLU A 71 -2.51 3.68 12.80
N GLU A 72 -3.64 4.37 12.72
CA GLU A 72 -4.85 3.81 12.09
C GLU A 72 -4.64 3.58 10.58
N TYR A 73 -3.98 4.51 9.89
CA TYR A 73 -3.63 4.32 8.48
C TYR A 73 -2.69 3.11 8.31
N ALA A 74 -1.68 2.99 9.16
CA ALA A 74 -0.75 1.87 9.11
C ALA A 74 -1.45 0.53 9.39
N ASN A 75 -2.36 0.48 10.35
CA ASN A 75 -3.15 -0.71 10.64
C ASN A 75 -4.02 -1.12 9.44
N PHE A 76 -4.60 -0.16 8.74
CA PHE A 76 -5.37 -0.42 7.52
C PHE A 76 -4.50 -1.12 6.47
N ILE A 77 -3.32 -0.59 6.21
CA ILE A 77 -2.37 -1.17 5.25
C ILE A 77 -1.90 -2.55 5.71
N SER A 78 -1.58 -2.70 6.98
CA SER A 78 -1.15 -3.98 7.55
C SER A 78 -2.21 -5.06 7.37
N ASN A 79 -3.48 -4.74 7.60
CA ASN A 79 -4.58 -5.67 7.40
C ASN A 79 -4.70 -6.08 5.93
N CYS A 80 -4.52 -5.14 5.00
CA CYS A 80 -4.52 -5.44 3.57
C CYS A 80 -3.40 -6.40 3.20
N ILE A 81 -2.18 -6.14 3.67
CA ILE A 81 -1.01 -6.98 3.38
C ILE A 81 -1.22 -8.41 3.88
N LYS A 82 -1.78 -8.56 5.07
CA LYS A 82 -2.07 -9.89 5.64
C LYS A 82 -3.11 -10.64 4.81
N GLU A 83 -4.16 -9.95 4.38
CA GLU A 83 -5.23 -10.57 3.58
C GLU A 83 -4.76 -11.01 2.20
N ILE A 84 -3.90 -10.24 1.55
CA ILE A 84 -3.38 -10.61 0.23
C ILE A 84 -2.15 -11.51 0.28
N ASP A 85 -1.66 -11.79 1.48
CA ASP A 85 -0.59 -12.76 1.75
C ASP A 85 0.69 -12.49 0.95
N ILE A 86 1.16 -11.26 1.00
CA ILE A 86 2.45 -10.88 0.40
C ILE A 86 3.48 -10.60 1.49
N SER A 87 4.74 -10.84 1.17
CA SER A 87 5.86 -10.61 2.09
C SER A 87 7.10 -10.16 1.31
N GLY A 88 8.14 -9.78 2.03
CA GLY A 88 9.38 -9.32 1.41
C GLY A 88 9.20 -8.06 0.60
N ILE A 89 8.34 -7.15 1.05
CA ILE A 89 8.01 -5.93 0.33
C ILE A 89 8.96 -4.78 0.68
N HIS A 90 9.23 -3.95 -0.32
CA HIS A 90 9.93 -2.68 -0.13
C HIS A 90 8.88 -1.58 0.03
N LEU A 91 8.91 -0.89 1.15
CA LEU A 91 7.96 0.20 1.41
C LEU A 91 8.49 1.52 0.86
N CYS A 92 7.65 2.22 0.15
CA CYS A 92 7.92 3.55 -0.38
C CYS A 92 6.73 4.44 -0.08
N GLY A 93 6.96 5.60 0.49
CA GLY A 93 5.87 6.51 0.84
C GLY A 93 6.22 7.95 0.50
N HIS A 94 5.19 8.74 0.21
CA HIS A 94 5.32 10.17 -0.09
C HIS A 94 4.56 10.99 0.95
N SER A 95 5.22 11.95 1.59
CA SER A 95 4.63 12.85 2.57
C SER A 95 3.95 12.06 3.70
N MET A 96 2.64 12.20 3.93
CA MET A 96 1.90 11.41 4.92
C MET A 96 2.08 9.91 4.71
N GLY A 97 2.12 9.47 3.44
CA GLY A 97 2.40 8.06 3.11
C GLY A 97 3.76 7.59 3.60
N GLY A 98 4.75 8.48 3.64
CA GLY A 98 6.06 8.19 4.23
C GLY A 98 5.98 7.94 5.73
N LEU A 99 5.19 8.73 6.45
CA LEU A 99 4.96 8.51 7.88
C LEU A 99 4.23 7.19 8.14
N VAL A 100 3.26 6.87 7.30
CA VAL A 100 2.54 5.59 7.39
C VAL A 100 3.49 4.42 7.13
N ALA A 101 4.37 4.54 6.13
CA ALA A 101 5.37 3.51 5.83
C ALA A 101 6.32 3.28 6.99
N MET A 102 6.78 4.35 7.65
CA MET A 102 7.65 4.26 8.81
C MET A 102 6.96 3.56 9.99
N GLU A 103 5.73 3.92 10.27
CA GLU A 103 4.94 3.28 11.33
C GLU A 103 4.70 1.81 11.02
N LEU A 104 4.37 1.50 9.78
CA LEU A 104 4.16 0.13 9.32
C LEU A 104 5.42 -0.73 9.50
N ALA A 105 6.57 -0.21 9.09
CA ALA A 105 7.84 -0.91 9.22
C ALA A 105 8.23 -1.13 10.67
N ALA A 106 8.02 -0.13 11.54
CA ALA A 106 8.32 -0.22 12.96
C ALA A 106 7.45 -1.24 13.69
N SER A 107 6.17 -1.36 13.28
CA SER A 107 5.18 -2.23 13.93
C SER A 107 5.16 -3.65 13.37
N ASN A 108 5.68 -3.86 12.15
CA ASN A 108 5.54 -5.12 11.40
C ASN A 108 6.89 -5.55 10.81
N ARG A 109 7.84 -5.88 11.67
CA ARG A 109 9.21 -6.22 11.25
C ARG A 109 9.32 -7.44 10.35
N LYS A 110 8.26 -8.23 10.22
CA LYS A 110 8.25 -9.45 9.41
C LYS A 110 7.67 -9.26 8.01
N LEU A 111 7.38 -8.04 7.62
CA LEU A 111 6.87 -7.74 6.28
C LEU A 111 7.91 -7.95 5.20
#